data_c2fc4f20f1f72c4e2e3c8a305dfdbb02
#
_entry.id   c2fc4f20f1f72c4e2e3c8a305dfdbb02
#
_cell.length_a   1.000
_cell.length_b   1.000
_cell.length_c   1.000
_cell.angle_alpha   90.00
_cell.angle_beta   90.00
_cell.angle_gamma   90.00
#
_symmetry.space_group_name_H-M   'P 1'
#
loop_
_entity.id
_entity.type
_entity.pdbx_description
1 polymer ?
#
loop_
_entity_poly.entity_id
_entity_poly.type
_entity_poly.pdbx_seq_one_letter_code
_entity_poly.pdbx_strand_id
1 'polypeptide(L)'
;MSIPPQQHEVAGFLRCLCGVAPKETHISAVFIGHDTVWKLKKAVHLPFVDFTTVEARRHFLQRELDLNQPAAPGIYRDVVAVVRCPDGMLALNKEPRDVVPIDWVLRMAPVPEHDFLDIMAARGDLTPKGTPPGLGSRWLSERIGSLRGDGGGGDDREGSAGVFC
;
A
#
# COMPACT_ATOMS: atom_id res chain seq x y z
N MET A 1 -5.52 17.24 8.71
CA MET A 1 -6.71 16.50 9.21
C MET A 1 -6.20 15.16 9.72
N SER A 2 -6.35 14.88 11.03
CA SER A 2 -5.87 13.65 11.67
C SER A 2 -6.70 12.42 11.25
N ILE A 3 -6.19 11.23 11.54
CA ILE A 3 -6.93 9.97 11.36
C ILE A 3 -8.19 9.99 12.25
N PRO A 4 -9.38 9.69 11.68
CA PRO A 4 -10.63 9.67 12.45
C PRO A 4 -10.60 8.66 13.62
N PRO A 5 -11.28 8.95 14.76
CA PRO A 5 -11.24 8.09 15.96
C PRO A 5 -11.62 6.62 15.68
N GLN A 6 -12.60 6.37 14.82
CA GLN A 6 -13.03 5.01 14.44
C GLN A 6 -11.96 4.19 13.71
N GLN A 7 -10.89 4.83 13.23
CA GLN A 7 -9.77 4.17 12.55
C GLN A 7 -8.49 4.13 13.40
N HIS A 8 -8.51 4.62 14.65
CA HIS A 8 -7.30 4.66 15.49
C HIS A 8 -6.74 3.26 15.77
N GLU A 9 -7.59 2.27 15.94
CA GLU A 9 -7.17 0.88 16.16
C GLU A 9 -6.46 0.32 14.93
N VAL A 10 -7.06 0.48 13.74
CA VAL A 10 -6.45 0.07 12.46
C VAL A 10 -5.13 0.80 12.21
N ALA A 11 -5.09 2.09 12.49
CA ALA A 11 -3.86 2.88 12.35
C ALA A 11 -2.77 2.45 13.33
N GLY A 12 -3.15 2.12 14.57
CA GLY A 12 -2.25 1.54 15.57
C GLY A 12 -1.65 0.22 15.12
N PHE A 13 -2.48 -0.68 14.60
CA PHE A 13 -2.07 -1.95 14.02
C PHE A 13 -1.07 -1.77 12.86
N LEU A 14 -1.38 -0.89 11.88
CA LEU A 14 -0.48 -0.62 10.76
C LEU A 14 0.84 0.03 11.20
N ARG A 15 0.79 0.89 12.23
CA ARG A 15 1.99 1.49 12.82
C ARG A 15 2.88 0.43 13.47
N CYS A 16 2.30 -0.55 14.16
CA CYS A 16 3.04 -1.69 14.69
C CYS A 16 3.74 -2.47 13.58
N LEU A 17 3.02 -2.77 12.48
CA LEU A 17 3.58 -3.48 11.32
C LEU A 17 4.78 -2.78 10.69
N CYS A 18 4.76 -1.47 10.65
CA CYS A 18 5.78 -0.67 9.96
C CYS A 18 6.86 -0.13 10.91
N GLY A 19 6.60 -0.08 12.21
CA GLY A 19 7.51 0.49 13.20
C GLY A 19 7.62 2.03 13.14
N VAL A 20 6.81 2.71 12.31
CA VAL A 20 6.91 4.16 12.07
C VAL A 20 5.53 4.82 12.06
N ALA A 21 5.51 6.11 12.36
CA ALA A 21 4.30 6.92 12.24
C ALA A 21 3.92 7.13 10.77
N PRO A 22 2.62 7.23 10.43
CA PRO A 22 2.18 7.44 9.07
C PRO A 22 2.51 8.86 8.55
N LYS A 23 2.75 8.94 7.24
CA LYS A 23 2.65 10.22 6.51
C LYS A 23 1.18 10.47 6.18
N GLU A 24 0.64 11.58 6.65
CA GLU A 24 -0.77 11.90 6.53
C GLU A 24 -1.06 12.95 5.47
N THR A 25 -2.11 12.73 4.69
CA THR A 25 -2.75 13.70 3.82
C THR A 25 -4.17 14.00 4.31
N HIS A 26 -4.93 14.82 3.59
CA HIS A 26 -6.33 15.10 3.95
C HIS A 26 -7.22 13.84 3.92
N ILE A 27 -6.94 12.91 3.01
CA ILE A 27 -7.80 11.74 2.71
C ILE A 27 -7.14 10.39 2.95
N SER A 28 -5.84 10.35 3.28
CA SER A 28 -5.10 9.08 3.44
C SER A 28 -4.05 9.18 4.53
N ALA A 29 -3.72 8.05 5.12
CA ALA A 29 -2.56 7.82 5.95
C ALA A 29 -1.70 6.72 5.31
N VAL A 30 -0.39 6.98 5.14
CA VAL A 30 0.55 6.09 4.46
C VAL A 30 1.61 5.66 5.46
N PHE A 31 1.66 4.37 5.73
CA PHE A 31 2.60 3.72 6.63
C PHE A 31 3.72 3.08 5.81
N ILE A 32 4.95 3.58 5.94
CA ILE A 32 6.08 3.18 5.12
C ILE A 32 6.98 2.26 5.94
N GLY A 33 6.81 0.95 5.78
CA GLY A 33 7.68 -0.05 6.36
C GLY A 33 8.89 -0.36 5.46
N HIS A 34 9.76 -1.25 5.93
CA HIS A 34 10.97 -1.64 5.21
C HIS A 34 10.66 -2.27 3.83
N ASP A 35 9.76 -3.26 3.79
CA ASP A 35 9.46 -4.03 2.58
C ASP A 35 8.06 -3.79 2.02
N THR A 36 7.24 -3.05 2.75
CA THR A 36 5.84 -2.85 2.40
C THR A 36 5.34 -1.49 2.85
N VAL A 37 4.58 -0.86 1.99
CA VAL A 37 3.85 0.38 2.28
C VAL A 37 2.37 0.06 2.34
N TRP A 38 1.70 0.54 3.40
CA TRP A 38 0.27 0.41 3.60
C TRP A 38 -0.41 1.76 3.49
N LYS A 39 -1.37 1.89 2.59
CA LYS A 39 -2.15 3.11 2.44
C LYS A 39 -3.57 2.87 2.93
N LEU A 40 -3.94 3.60 3.98
CA LEU A 40 -5.28 3.64 4.56
C LEU A 40 -6.00 4.89 4.06
N LYS A 41 -7.20 4.75 3.49
CA LYS A 41 -8.06 5.90 3.24
C LYS A 41 -8.75 6.31 4.54
N LYS A 42 -8.72 7.60 4.86
CA LYS A 42 -9.38 8.13 6.06
C LYS A 42 -10.89 8.13 5.87
N ALA A 43 -11.63 7.77 6.92
CA ALA A 43 -13.09 7.78 6.94
C ALA A 43 -13.63 9.22 7.04
N VAL A 44 -13.48 10.00 5.98
CA VAL A 44 -13.88 11.41 5.89
C VAL A 44 -14.91 11.62 4.79
N HIS A 45 -15.76 12.62 5.00
CA HIS A 45 -16.67 13.15 4.00
C HIS A 45 -16.15 14.51 3.54
N LEU A 46 -15.99 14.68 2.22
CA LEU A 46 -15.63 15.93 1.56
C LEU A 46 -16.65 16.21 0.45
N PRO A 47 -16.82 17.47 0.00
CA PRO A 47 -17.83 17.81 -1.01
C PRO A 47 -17.77 17.01 -2.31
N PHE A 48 -16.60 16.46 -2.64
CA PHE A 48 -16.35 15.74 -3.89
C PHE A 48 -16.09 14.23 -3.68
N VAL A 49 -16.04 13.73 -2.43
CA VAL A 49 -15.80 12.32 -2.15
C VAL A 49 -16.28 11.94 -0.75
N ASP A 50 -16.87 10.76 -0.64
CA ASP A 50 -17.28 10.16 0.63
C ASP A 50 -16.55 8.84 0.89
N PHE A 51 -15.74 8.81 1.96
CA PHE A 51 -15.01 7.64 2.43
C PHE A 51 -15.50 7.15 3.80
N THR A 52 -16.66 7.57 4.24
CA THR A 52 -17.18 7.22 5.58
C THR A 52 -17.45 5.75 5.75
N THR A 53 -17.91 5.05 4.69
CA THR A 53 -18.18 3.61 4.75
C THR A 53 -16.97 2.76 4.38
N VAL A 54 -16.91 1.55 4.92
CA VAL A 54 -15.83 0.56 4.64
C VAL A 54 -15.85 0.16 3.16
N GLU A 55 -17.05 -0.02 2.59
CA GLU A 55 -17.26 -0.38 1.19
C GLU A 55 -16.79 0.71 0.24
N ALA A 56 -17.07 1.97 0.55
CA ALA A 56 -16.59 3.10 -0.25
C ALA A 56 -15.06 3.14 -0.25
N ARG A 57 -14.41 2.97 0.91
CA ARG A 57 -12.94 2.93 1.00
C ARG A 57 -12.36 1.77 0.18
N ARG A 58 -12.93 0.56 0.26
CA ARG A 58 -12.57 -0.58 -0.58
C ARG A 58 -12.65 -0.25 -2.06
N HIS A 59 -13.81 0.28 -2.50
CA HIS A 59 -14.07 0.63 -3.90
C HIS A 59 -13.01 1.59 -4.44
N PHE A 60 -12.71 2.66 -3.70
CA PHE A 60 -11.72 3.65 -4.13
C PHE A 60 -10.28 3.16 -4.07
N LEU A 61 -9.94 2.26 -3.13
CA LEU A 61 -8.62 1.61 -3.11
C LEU A 61 -8.45 0.67 -4.30
N GLN A 62 -9.49 -0.10 -4.62
CA GLN A 62 -9.47 -0.99 -5.80
C GLN A 62 -9.34 -0.17 -7.09
N ARG A 63 -10.12 0.90 -7.23
CA ARG A 63 -10.00 1.80 -8.38
C ARG A 63 -8.61 2.42 -8.50
N GLU A 64 -8.01 2.80 -7.38
CA GLU A 64 -6.64 3.33 -7.34
C GLU A 64 -5.63 2.28 -7.80
N LEU A 65 -5.78 1.03 -7.33
CA LEU A 65 -4.98 -0.11 -7.77
C LEU A 65 -5.09 -0.32 -9.28
N ASP A 66 -6.32 -0.45 -9.80
CA ASP A 66 -6.61 -0.75 -11.21
C ASP A 66 -6.05 0.31 -12.16
N LEU A 67 -6.12 1.58 -11.76
CA LEU A 67 -5.61 2.70 -12.57
C LEU A 67 -4.08 2.81 -12.56
N ASN A 68 -3.44 2.51 -11.42
CA ASN A 68 -2.01 2.79 -11.27
C ASN A 68 -1.13 1.56 -11.49
N GLN A 69 -1.64 0.35 -11.27
CA GLN A 69 -0.86 -0.88 -11.43
C GLN A 69 -0.28 -1.05 -12.84
N PRO A 70 -1.00 -0.75 -13.95
CA PRO A 70 -0.41 -0.84 -15.30
C PRO A 70 0.71 0.15 -15.54
N ALA A 71 0.62 1.36 -14.94
CA ALA A 71 1.63 2.41 -15.11
C ALA A 71 2.84 2.22 -14.20
N ALA A 72 2.66 1.55 -13.05
CA ALA A 72 3.71 1.31 -12.06
C ALA A 72 3.71 -0.16 -11.60
N PRO A 73 3.99 -1.11 -12.51
CA PRO A 73 4.01 -2.53 -12.20
C PRO A 73 5.06 -2.81 -11.11
N GLY A 74 4.65 -3.58 -10.09
CA GLY A 74 5.50 -3.91 -8.95
C GLY A 74 5.45 -2.91 -7.78
N ILE A 75 4.92 -1.69 -7.97
CA ILE A 75 4.64 -0.78 -6.85
C ILE A 75 3.29 -1.11 -6.23
N TYR A 76 2.23 -1.09 -7.01
CA TYR A 76 0.88 -1.40 -6.56
C TYR A 76 0.67 -2.91 -6.56
N ARG A 77 0.44 -3.50 -5.38
CA ARG A 77 0.36 -4.97 -5.21
C ARG A 77 -1.08 -5.45 -5.19
N ASP A 78 -1.82 -5.14 -4.13
CA ASP A 78 -3.21 -5.58 -3.92
C ASP A 78 -3.92 -4.71 -2.87
N VAL A 79 -5.25 -4.88 -2.78
CA VAL A 79 -6.10 -4.34 -1.71
C VAL A 79 -6.38 -5.47 -0.72
N VAL A 80 -6.08 -5.22 0.55
CA VAL A 80 -6.13 -6.21 1.64
C VAL A 80 -7.11 -5.73 2.70
N ALA A 81 -7.95 -6.65 3.20
CA ALA A 81 -8.85 -6.38 4.31
C ALA A 81 -8.09 -6.36 5.64
N VAL A 82 -8.50 -5.48 6.52
CA VAL A 82 -8.18 -5.56 7.95
C VAL A 82 -9.38 -6.20 8.62
N VAL A 83 -9.17 -7.32 9.30
CA VAL A 83 -10.21 -8.10 9.95
C VAL A 83 -9.90 -8.26 11.43
N ARG A 84 -10.95 -8.56 12.24
CA ARG A 84 -10.77 -8.93 13.63
C ARG A 84 -10.83 -10.45 13.77
N CYS A 85 -9.80 -11.00 14.36
CA CYS A 85 -9.73 -12.42 14.69
C CYS A 85 -10.60 -12.76 15.93
N PRO A 86 -10.93 -14.04 16.17
CA PRO A 86 -11.71 -14.47 17.32
C PRO A 86 -11.09 -14.11 18.68
N ASP A 87 -9.78 -13.98 18.74
CA ASP A 87 -9.01 -13.53 19.92
C ASP A 87 -9.04 -12.02 20.14
N GLY A 88 -9.71 -11.27 19.24
CA GLY A 88 -9.82 -9.82 19.27
C GLY A 88 -8.69 -9.07 18.59
N MET A 89 -7.62 -9.73 18.17
CA MET A 89 -6.50 -9.12 17.48
C MET A 89 -6.87 -8.75 16.03
N LEU A 90 -6.17 -7.76 15.47
CA LEU A 90 -6.31 -7.42 14.05
C LEU A 90 -5.37 -8.25 13.19
N ALA A 91 -5.86 -8.62 12.02
CA ALA A 91 -5.08 -9.34 11.01
C ALA A 91 -5.36 -8.80 9.61
N LEU A 92 -4.42 -9.05 8.70
CA LEU A 92 -4.59 -8.79 7.26
C LEU A 92 -5.11 -10.04 6.58
N ASN A 93 -6.16 -9.88 5.77
CA ASN A 93 -6.78 -10.98 5.05
C ASN A 93 -7.03 -10.57 3.57
N LYS A 94 -6.46 -11.32 2.63
CA LYS A 94 -6.64 -11.05 1.21
C LYS A 94 -8.03 -11.43 0.70
N GLU A 95 -8.59 -12.51 1.26
CA GLU A 95 -9.88 -13.10 0.84
C GLU A 95 -10.78 -13.32 2.06
N PRO A 96 -11.37 -12.27 2.62
CA PRO A 96 -12.24 -12.41 3.80
C PRO A 96 -13.59 -13.03 3.39
N ARG A 97 -13.69 -14.36 3.36
CA ARG A 97 -14.93 -15.07 2.97
C ARG A 97 -15.94 -15.14 4.11
N ASP A 98 -15.45 -15.39 5.32
CA ASP A 98 -16.28 -15.67 6.50
C ASP A 98 -16.14 -14.61 7.61
N VAL A 99 -15.40 -13.53 7.37
CA VAL A 99 -15.13 -12.48 8.35
C VAL A 99 -15.44 -11.12 7.75
N VAL A 100 -16.17 -10.29 8.50
CA VAL A 100 -16.50 -8.93 8.07
C VAL A 100 -15.27 -8.03 8.20
N PRO A 101 -14.80 -7.40 7.12
CA PRO A 101 -13.71 -6.43 7.19
C PRO A 101 -14.09 -5.19 8.01
N ILE A 102 -13.20 -4.77 8.89
CA ILE A 102 -13.36 -3.50 9.63
C ILE A 102 -12.80 -2.31 8.85
N ASP A 103 -11.82 -2.57 7.96
CA ASP A 103 -11.29 -1.60 7.00
C ASP A 103 -10.55 -2.29 5.85
N TRP A 104 -10.08 -1.50 4.88
CA TRP A 104 -9.29 -1.94 3.75
C TRP A 104 -8.04 -1.08 3.60
N VAL A 105 -6.95 -1.70 3.17
CA VAL A 105 -5.68 -1.03 2.91
C VAL A 105 -5.12 -1.43 1.55
N LEU A 106 -4.49 -0.48 0.87
CA LEU A 106 -3.73 -0.76 -0.35
C LEU A 106 -2.30 -1.11 0.03
N ARG A 107 -1.85 -2.27 -0.38
CA ARG A 107 -0.48 -2.74 -0.20
C ARG A 107 0.37 -2.35 -1.40
N MET A 108 1.51 -1.73 -1.11
CA MET A 108 2.43 -1.23 -2.12
C MET A 108 3.86 -1.65 -1.76
N ALA A 109 4.75 -1.66 -2.76
CA ALA A 109 6.19 -1.71 -2.52
C ALA A 109 6.71 -0.33 -2.09
N PRO A 110 7.72 -0.24 -1.23
CA PRO A 110 8.40 1.01 -0.97
C PRO A 110 9.13 1.49 -2.24
N VAL A 111 9.08 2.80 -2.47
CA VAL A 111 9.85 3.46 -3.53
C VAL A 111 11.09 4.06 -2.85
N PRO A 112 12.30 3.79 -3.34
CA PRO A 112 13.51 4.39 -2.80
C PRO A 112 13.43 5.93 -2.83
N GLU A 113 13.90 6.59 -1.78
CA GLU A 113 13.82 8.06 -1.68
C GLU A 113 14.50 8.77 -2.85
N HIS A 114 15.59 8.22 -3.38
CA HIS A 114 16.31 8.80 -4.50
C HIS A 114 15.54 8.76 -5.83
N ASP A 115 14.46 8.00 -5.93
CA ASP A 115 13.59 7.90 -7.11
C ASP A 115 12.40 8.90 -7.06
N PHE A 116 12.29 9.71 -6.01
CA PHE A 116 11.29 10.79 -5.98
C PHE A 116 11.70 11.95 -6.87
N LEU A 117 10.74 12.47 -7.65
CA LEU A 117 10.97 13.51 -8.66
C LEU A 117 11.54 14.79 -8.08
N ASP A 118 11.18 15.19 -6.87
CA ASP A 118 11.72 16.36 -6.18
C ASP A 118 13.20 16.21 -5.80
N ILE A 119 13.60 15.02 -5.38
CA ILE A 119 15.00 14.69 -5.07
C ILE A 119 15.82 14.61 -6.36
N MET A 120 15.24 14.03 -7.41
CA MET A 120 15.88 13.97 -8.73
C MET A 120 16.04 15.38 -9.33
N ALA A 121 15.03 16.24 -9.19
CA ALA A 121 15.10 17.64 -9.60
C ALA A 121 16.21 18.39 -8.87
N ALA A 122 16.30 18.20 -7.55
CA ALA A 122 17.33 18.81 -6.70
C ALA A 122 18.76 18.37 -7.07
N ARG A 123 18.93 17.16 -7.61
CA ARG A 123 20.21 16.62 -8.11
C ARG A 123 20.52 16.99 -9.57
N GLY A 124 19.57 17.61 -10.27
CA GLY A 124 19.72 17.91 -11.70
C GLY A 124 19.58 16.69 -12.63
N ASP A 125 19.02 15.58 -12.11
CA ASP A 125 18.86 14.32 -12.86
C ASP A 125 17.66 14.35 -13.83
N LEU A 126 16.83 15.40 -13.77
CA LEU A 126 15.70 15.58 -14.68
C LEU A 126 16.15 16.27 -15.96
N THR A 127 16.00 15.59 -17.10
CA THR A 127 16.25 16.18 -18.41
C THR A 127 14.98 16.79 -19.00
N PRO A 128 15.08 17.85 -19.88
CA PRO A 128 13.91 18.50 -20.50
C PRO A 128 13.03 17.56 -21.36
N LYS A 129 13.48 16.35 -21.66
CA LYS A 129 12.74 15.32 -22.40
C LYS A 129 11.96 14.35 -21.50
N GLY A 130 11.74 14.69 -20.25
CA GLY A 130 10.66 14.15 -19.42
C GLY A 130 10.88 12.79 -18.76
N THR A 131 11.89 12.01 -19.13
CA THR A 131 12.20 10.76 -18.40
C THR A 131 13.69 10.56 -18.40
N PRO A 132 14.37 10.47 -17.26
CA PRO A 132 15.78 10.11 -17.24
C PRO A 132 15.94 8.73 -17.88
N PRO A 133 16.97 8.55 -18.75
CA PRO A 133 17.30 7.24 -19.26
C PRO A 133 17.68 6.35 -18.09
N GLY A 134 16.77 5.45 -17.70
CA GLY A 134 16.99 4.51 -16.60
C GLY A 134 15.85 4.38 -15.60
N LEU A 135 14.98 5.38 -15.40
CA LEU A 135 13.91 5.24 -14.41
C LEU A 135 12.81 4.27 -14.85
N GLY A 136 12.41 4.30 -16.11
CA GLY A 136 11.42 3.35 -16.63
C GLY A 136 12.02 1.98 -16.96
N SER A 137 13.22 1.95 -17.54
CA SER A 137 13.80 0.71 -18.05
C SER A 137 14.62 -0.07 -17.00
N ARG A 138 15.41 0.61 -16.17
CA ARG A 138 16.25 -0.06 -15.16
C ARG A 138 15.43 -0.55 -13.98
N TRP A 139 14.51 0.28 -13.50
CA TRP A 139 13.60 -0.07 -12.40
C TRP A 139 12.62 -1.18 -12.80
N LEU A 140 12.08 -1.12 -14.05
CA LEU A 140 11.24 -2.15 -14.64
C LEU A 140 12.05 -3.41 -14.97
N SER A 141 13.26 -3.31 -15.51
CA SER A 141 14.05 -4.48 -15.90
C SER A 141 14.66 -5.22 -14.70
N GLU A 142 15.09 -4.54 -13.66
CA GLU A 142 15.65 -5.20 -12.46
C GLU A 142 14.55 -5.90 -11.63
N ARG A 143 13.32 -5.34 -11.55
CA ARG A 143 12.22 -5.98 -10.86
C ARG A 143 11.41 -6.97 -11.69
N ILE A 144 11.25 -6.75 -12.99
CA ILE A 144 10.66 -7.75 -13.90
C ILE A 144 11.66 -8.89 -14.16
N GLY A 145 12.95 -8.63 -14.18
CA GLY A 145 14.00 -9.64 -14.26
C GLY A 145 14.00 -10.60 -13.07
N SER A 146 13.78 -10.09 -11.85
CA SER A 146 13.67 -10.93 -10.65
C SER A 146 12.35 -11.75 -10.60
N LEU A 147 11.31 -11.33 -11.32
CA LEU A 147 10.05 -12.07 -11.44
C LEU A 147 10.09 -13.16 -12.54
N ARG A 148 11.08 -13.11 -13.44
CA ARG A 148 11.27 -14.13 -14.50
C ARG A 148 12.34 -15.18 -14.17
N GLY A 149 13.09 -15.01 -13.06
CA GLY A 149 14.22 -15.86 -12.69
C GLY A 149 13.91 -17.09 -11.83
N ASP A 150 12.69 -17.23 -11.30
CA ASP A 150 12.29 -18.39 -10.49
C ASP A 150 11.08 -19.14 -11.08
N GLY A 151 11.30 -19.71 -12.25
CA GLY A 151 10.49 -20.81 -12.75
C GLY A 151 11.13 -22.15 -12.35
N GLY A 152 10.94 -22.60 -11.11
CA GLY A 152 11.44 -23.91 -10.69
C GLY A 152 11.12 -24.27 -9.25
N GLY A 153 10.09 -25.09 -9.03
CA GLY A 153 9.96 -25.95 -7.85
C GLY A 153 9.13 -25.36 -6.73
N GLY A 154 7.92 -25.90 -6.61
CA GLY A 154 6.95 -25.55 -5.57
C GLY A 154 7.44 -25.79 -4.16
N ASP A 155 6.95 -24.99 -3.30
CA ASP A 155 6.39 -25.41 -2.01
C ASP A 155 5.40 -24.34 -1.57
N ASP A 156 4.12 -24.65 -1.76
CA ASP A 156 2.99 -23.88 -1.27
C ASP A 156 2.93 -24.00 0.26
N ARG A 157 3.79 -23.27 0.94
CA ARG A 157 3.55 -22.94 2.34
C ARG A 157 3.08 -21.49 2.39
N GLU A 158 1.76 -21.37 2.30
CA GLU A 158 1.04 -20.19 2.73
C GLU A 158 1.48 -19.84 4.16
N GLY A 159 2.46 -18.96 4.25
CA GLY A 159 2.77 -18.24 5.48
C GLY A 159 1.59 -17.34 5.79
N SER A 160 0.65 -17.81 6.57
CA SER A 160 -0.27 -16.98 7.34
C SER A 160 0.61 -15.98 8.09
N ALA A 161 0.66 -14.74 7.59
CA ALA A 161 1.30 -13.65 8.30
C ALA A 161 0.45 -13.30 9.51
N GLY A 162 0.53 -14.11 10.53
CA GLY A 162 0.14 -13.76 11.88
C GLY A 162 1.08 -12.70 12.38
N VAL A 163 0.60 -11.48 12.43
CA VAL A 163 1.38 -10.36 12.92
C VAL A 163 1.20 -10.28 14.41
N PHE A 164 2.26 -10.64 15.13
CA PHE A 164 2.39 -10.33 16.55
C PHE A 164 2.95 -8.91 16.68
N CYS A 165 2.21 -8.03 17.33
CA CYS A 165 2.74 -6.82 17.96
C CYS A 165 3.10 -7.10 19.40
#